data_9a087113db6b99fc8c22e8fcd6d6eb3f
#
_entry.id   9a087113db6b99fc8c22e8fcd6d6eb3f
#
_cell.length_a   1.000
_cell.length_b   1.000
_cell.length_c   1.000
_cell.angle_alpha   90.00
_cell.angle_beta   90.00
_cell.angle_gamma   90.00
#
_symmetry.space_group_name_H-M   'P 1'
#
loop_
_entity.id
_entity.type
_entity.pdbx_description
1 polymer ?
#
loop_
_entity_poly.entity_id
_entity_poly.type
_entity_poly.pdbx_seq_one_letter_code
_entity_poly.pdbx_strand_id
1 'polypeptide(L)'
;MAYIGLSITVIEPPSCSFDGGNTLGISFGEVQQALIDGKSYKKTSIDYNFKCTNLSTNLLKMTLSWNNFRVNGVDSIKTNRDNLGIAIYHGNDIVSNNSNIHFIYGAMPYFYAVPIKPDGSMLSDAGNFSAEMIMKIEYQ
;
A
#
# COMPACT_ATOMS: atom_id res chain seq x y z
N MET A 1 18.63 -4.62 -11.77
CA MET A 1 17.41 -3.79 -11.67
C MET A 1 16.18 -4.64 -11.52
N ALA A 2 15.17 -4.11 -10.90
CA ALA A 2 13.95 -4.85 -10.61
C ALA A 2 12.74 -3.94 -10.79
N TYR A 3 11.58 -4.55 -11.01
CA TYR A 3 10.29 -3.86 -11.06
C TYR A 3 9.45 -4.36 -9.91
N ILE A 4 8.85 -3.41 -9.17
CA ILE A 4 8.02 -3.70 -8.01
C ILE A 4 6.61 -3.23 -8.30
N GLY A 5 5.64 -4.12 -8.09
CA GLY A 5 4.23 -3.81 -8.22
C GLY A 5 3.47 -4.07 -6.93
N LEU A 6 2.45 -3.29 -6.69
CA LEU A 6 1.53 -3.44 -5.55
C LEU A 6 0.11 -3.51 -6.08
N SER A 7 -0.61 -4.59 -5.74
CA SER A 7 -2.04 -4.73 -6.01
C SER A 7 -2.84 -4.43 -4.76
N ILE A 8 -3.89 -3.64 -4.92
CA ILE A 8 -4.78 -3.27 -3.82
C ILE A 8 -6.19 -3.69 -4.21
N THR A 9 -6.84 -4.45 -3.33
CA THR A 9 -8.22 -4.90 -3.52
C THR A 9 -9.11 -4.24 -2.48
N VAL A 10 -10.26 -3.71 -2.92
CA VAL A 10 -11.27 -3.15 -2.02
C VAL A 10 -12.29 -4.22 -1.68
N ILE A 11 -12.52 -4.44 -0.39
CA ILE A 11 -13.58 -5.30 0.14
C ILE A 11 -14.39 -4.44 1.10
N GLU A 12 -15.72 -4.29 0.84
CA GLU A 12 -16.49 -3.34 1.61
C GLU A 12 -18.00 -3.61 1.59
N PRO A 13 -18.76 -3.25 2.67
CA PRO A 13 -20.23 -3.20 2.62
C PRO A 13 -20.79 -1.98 1.88
N PRO A 14 -20.25 -0.74 2.01
CA PRO A 14 -20.67 0.33 1.12
C PRO A 14 -20.27 0.03 -0.33
N SER A 15 -21.07 0.47 -1.29
CA SER A 15 -20.80 0.22 -2.71
C SER A 15 -19.69 1.14 -3.20
N CYS A 16 -18.45 0.72 -3.02
CA CYS A 16 -17.26 1.45 -3.43
C CYS A 16 -16.45 0.62 -4.41
N SER A 17 -15.84 1.28 -5.38
CA SER A 17 -14.93 0.63 -6.34
C SER A 17 -13.88 1.62 -6.81
N PHE A 18 -12.73 1.10 -7.22
CA PHE A 18 -11.76 1.91 -7.95
C PHE A 18 -12.32 2.26 -9.32
N ASP A 19 -11.76 3.29 -9.94
CA ASP A 19 -12.11 3.66 -11.30
C ASP A 19 -11.85 2.45 -12.21
N GLY A 20 -12.92 1.89 -12.77
CA GLY A 20 -12.86 0.75 -13.68
C GLY A 20 -12.76 -0.62 -13.03
N GLY A 21 -12.92 -0.77 -11.70
CA GLY A 21 -12.89 -2.09 -11.09
C GLY A 21 -12.62 -2.11 -9.59
N ASN A 22 -12.25 -3.30 -9.10
CA ASN A 22 -11.99 -3.52 -7.68
C ASN A 22 -10.51 -3.69 -7.36
N THR A 23 -9.64 -3.54 -8.34
CA THR A 23 -8.19 -3.71 -8.17
C THR A 23 -7.45 -2.52 -8.75
N LEU A 24 -6.51 -2.00 -7.99
CA LEU A 24 -5.62 -0.91 -8.40
C LEU A 24 -4.19 -1.43 -8.42
N GLY A 25 -3.48 -1.19 -9.53
CA GLY A 25 -2.07 -1.53 -9.66
C GLY A 25 -1.19 -0.32 -9.44
N ILE A 26 -0.12 -0.49 -8.69
CA ILE A 26 0.91 0.52 -8.47
C ILE A 26 2.23 -0.04 -8.97
N SER A 27 2.94 0.73 -9.79
CA SER A 27 4.25 0.34 -10.29
C SER A 27 5.29 1.34 -9.84
N PHE A 28 6.42 0.83 -9.36
CA PHE A 28 7.57 1.67 -8.99
C PHE A 28 8.57 1.85 -10.14
N GLY A 29 8.33 1.21 -11.28
CA GLY A 29 9.27 1.20 -12.37
C GLY A 29 10.55 0.44 -12.01
N GLU A 30 11.67 0.84 -12.60
CA GLU A 30 12.96 0.24 -12.27
C GLU A 30 13.40 0.67 -10.88
N VAL A 31 13.85 -0.31 -10.09
CA VAL A 31 14.29 -0.09 -8.72
C VAL A 31 15.72 -0.57 -8.56
N GLN A 32 16.59 0.32 -8.08
CA GLN A 32 17.98 -0.02 -7.74
C GLN A 32 18.04 -0.39 -6.28
N GLN A 33 18.33 -1.66 -6.00
CA GLN A 33 18.27 -2.17 -4.63
C GLN A 33 19.21 -1.43 -3.66
N ALA A 34 20.34 -0.94 -4.13
CA ALA A 34 21.29 -0.23 -3.28
C ALA A 34 20.74 1.09 -2.74
N LEU A 35 19.71 1.65 -3.38
CA LEU A 35 19.11 2.93 -3.01
C LEU A 35 17.88 2.76 -2.12
N ILE A 36 17.39 1.55 -1.92
CA ILE A 36 16.19 1.29 -1.12
C ILE A 36 16.46 1.69 0.33
N ASP A 37 15.73 2.69 0.82
CA ASP A 37 15.89 3.23 2.17
C ASP A 37 14.65 3.10 3.04
N GLY A 38 13.52 2.69 2.46
CA GLY A 38 12.26 2.56 3.19
C GLY A 38 11.60 3.88 3.55
N LYS A 39 12.11 5.00 3.05
CA LYS A 39 11.63 6.34 3.44
C LYS A 39 11.30 7.22 2.26
N SER A 40 12.22 7.40 1.33
CA SER A 40 12.07 8.35 0.24
C SER A 40 12.34 7.78 -1.15
N TYR A 41 13.24 6.80 -1.26
CA TYR A 41 13.57 6.26 -2.58
C TYR A 41 12.35 5.54 -3.15
N LYS A 42 11.94 5.95 -4.35
CA LYS A 42 10.76 5.42 -5.04
C LYS A 42 9.45 5.59 -4.26
N LYS A 43 9.38 6.56 -3.36
CA LYS A 43 8.13 6.90 -2.67
C LYS A 43 7.08 7.28 -3.71
N THR A 44 6.04 6.47 -3.82
CA THR A 44 5.03 6.59 -4.87
C THR A 44 3.67 6.83 -4.25
N SER A 45 2.99 7.87 -4.72
CA SER A 45 1.63 8.17 -4.30
C SER A 45 0.67 7.07 -4.75
N ILE A 46 -0.22 6.65 -3.85
CA ILE A 46 -1.28 5.70 -4.18
C ILE A 46 -2.51 6.49 -4.58
N ASP A 47 -2.77 6.57 -5.88
CA ASP A 47 -3.96 7.22 -6.43
C ASP A 47 -5.10 6.21 -6.48
N TYR A 48 -5.74 6.01 -5.34
CA TYR A 48 -6.78 4.98 -5.25
C TYR A 48 -8.17 5.46 -5.65
N ASN A 49 -8.34 6.66 -6.02
CA ASN A 49 -9.44 7.28 -6.78
C ASN A 49 -10.75 6.47 -6.82
N PHE A 50 -11.19 5.95 -5.68
CA PHE A 50 -12.38 5.13 -5.67
C PHE A 50 -13.63 5.99 -5.51
N LYS A 51 -14.74 5.44 -5.98
CA LYS A 51 -16.05 6.07 -5.88
C LYS A 51 -16.98 5.17 -5.12
N CYS A 52 -17.78 5.78 -4.27
CA CYS A 52 -18.83 5.10 -3.54
C CYS A 52 -20.18 5.62 -4.01
N THR A 53 -21.16 4.73 -4.08
CA THR A 53 -22.53 5.07 -4.48
C THR A 53 -23.50 4.66 -3.38
N ASN A 54 -24.61 5.38 -3.29
CA ASN A 54 -25.70 5.06 -2.35
C ASN A 54 -25.24 4.97 -0.90
N LEU A 55 -24.32 5.86 -0.50
CA LEU A 55 -23.86 5.90 0.88
C LEU A 55 -24.98 6.41 1.79
N SER A 56 -25.18 5.75 2.94
CA SER A 56 -26.10 6.23 3.96
C SER A 56 -25.49 7.36 4.79
N THR A 57 -24.15 7.42 4.83
CA THR A 57 -23.39 8.51 5.46
C THR A 57 -22.04 8.61 4.77
N ASN A 58 -21.42 9.78 4.85
CA ASN A 58 -20.04 9.98 4.35
C ASN A 58 -18.98 9.65 5.40
N LEU A 59 -19.38 9.28 6.62
CA LEU A 59 -18.44 8.92 7.68
C LEU A 59 -18.03 7.46 7.50
N LEU A 60 -16.82 7.25 7.01
CA LEU A 60 -16.31 5.94 6.65
C LEU A 60 -15.03 5.64 7.42
N LYS A 61 -14.65 4.38 7.41
CA LYS A 61 -13.32 3.95 7.85
C LYS A 61 -12.76 2.97 6.85
N MET A 62 -11.45 2.97 6.68
CA MET A 62 -10.76 1.97 5.90
C MET A 62 -9.77 1.20 6.74
N THR A 63 -9.68 -0.09 6.48
CA THR A 63 -8.68 -0.96 7.08
C THR A 63 -7.75 -1.42 5.98
N LEU A 64 -6.47 -1.15 6.14
CA LEU A 64 -5.44 -1.62 5.23
C LEU A 64 -4.80 -2.86 5.85
N SER A 65 -4.82 -3.97 5.10
CA SER A 65 -4.26 -5.22 5.59
C SER A 65 -3.47 -5.93 4.50
N TRP A 66 -2.46 -6.67 4.93
CA TRP A 66 -1.55 -7.35 4.03
C TRP A 66 -0.84 -8.50 4.76
N ASN A 67 -0.15 -9.34 3.99
CA ASN A 67 0.78 -10.31 4.55
C ASN A 67 2.01 -9.55 5.04
N ASN A 68 2.22 -9.53 6.35
CA ASN A 68 3.16 -8.60 6.97
C ASN A 68 4.61 -9.09 6.94
N PHE A 69 5.51 -8.17 6.65
CA PHE A 69 6.95 -8.35 6.73
C PHE A 69 7.53 -7.24 7.60
N ARG A 70 7.94 -7.59 8.81
CA ARG A 70 8.49 -6.60 9.74
C ARG A 70 9.94 -6.32 9.38
N VAL A 71 10.26 -5.05 9.10
CA VAL A 71 11.57 -4.63 8.62
C VAL A 71 12.00 -3.40 9.41
N ASN A 72 13.17 -3.45 10.02
CA ASN A 72 13.75 -2.30 10.74
C ASN A 72 12.77 -1.70 11.76
N GLY A 73 11.94 -2.54 12.38
CA GLY A 73 10.99 -2.12 13.38
C GLY A 73 9.67 -1.59 12.86
N VAL A 74 9.41 -1.65 11.55
CA VAL A 74 8.14 -1.20 10.97
C VAL A 74 7.46 -2.30 10.19
N ASP A 75 6.15 -2.22 10.07
CA ASP A 75 5.37 -3.13 9.25
C ASP A 75 5.55 -2.78 7.77
N SER A 76 5.61 -3.81 6.94
CA SER A 76 5.62 -3.64 5.50
C SER A 76 4.88 -4.79 4.83
N ILE A 77 4.49 -4.59 3.58
CA ILE A 77 3.83 -5.61 2.77
C ILE A 77 4.89 -6.56 2.25
N LYS A 78 4.73 -7.85 2.55
CA LYS A 78 5.63 -8.87 2.04
C LYS A 78 5.48 -8.97 0.53
N THR A 79 6.62 -8.94 -0.18
CA THR A 79 6.64 -9.19 -1.62
C THR A 79 6.93 -10.65 -1.91
N ASN A 80 6.92 -11.03 -3.18
CA ASN A 80 7.30 -12.38 -3.63
C ASN A 80 8.83 -12.58 -3.60
N ARG A 81 9.61 -11.58 -3.16
CA ARG A 81 11.06 -11.68 -3.01
C ARG A 81 11.45 -11.64 -1.55
N ASP A 82 12.45 -12.43 -1.17
CA ASP A 82 13.01 -12.39 0.17
C ASP A 82 13.67 -11.02 0.42
N ASN A 83 13.58 -10.55 1.65
CA ASN A 83 14.21 -9.31 2.10
C ASN A 83 13.70 -8.05 1.40
N LEU A 84 12.53 -8.10 0.78
CA LEU A 84 11.93 -6.92 0.17
C LEU A 84 10.49 -6.78 0.63
N GLY A 85 10.15 -5.62 1.16
CA GLY A 85 8.80 -5.24 1.53
C GLY A 85 8.40 -3.92 0.89
N ILE A 86 7.15 -3.55 1.09
CA ILE A 86 6.62 -2.25 0.70
C ILE A 86 5.98 -1.63 1.92
N ALA A 87 6.56 -0.54 2.40
CA ALA A 87 6.03 0.22 3.53
C ALA A 87 4.95 1.18 3.04
N ILE A 88 3.90 1.37 3.83
CA ILE A 88 2.80 2.28 3.51
C ILE A 88 2.87 3.46 4.47
N TYR A 89 2.79 4.66 3.93
CA TYR A 89 2.80 5.91 4.68
C TYR A 89 1.50 6.66 4.49
N HIS A 90 1.03 7.27 5.57
CA HIS A 90 -0.04 8.26 5.55
C HIS A 90 0.61 9.61 5.88
N GLY A 91 0.81 10.44 4.88
CA GLY A 91 1.68 11.60 5.03
C GLY A 91 3.11 11.15 5.31
N ASN A 92 3.64 11.53 6.47
CA ASN A 92 4.97 11.14 6.94
C ASN A 92 4.94 10.02 7.98
N ASP A 93 3.76 9.50 8.31
CA ASP A 93 3.60 8.47 9.33
C ASP A 93 3.47 7.10 8.71
N ILE A 94 4.19 6.13 9.28
CA ILE A 94 4.09 4.73 8.84
C ILE A 94 2.72 4.17 9.21
N VAL A 95 2.13 3.42 8.31
CA VAL A 95 0.86 2.72 8.55
C VAL A 95 1.16 1.30 8.97
N SER A 96 0.61 0.88 10.11
CA SER A 96 0.74 -0.50 10.57
C SER A 96 -0.29 -1.40 9.92
N ASN A 97 0.04 -2.68 9.77
CA ASN A 97 -0.88 -3.67 9.24
C ASN A 97 -2.15 -3.74 10.08
N ASN A 98 -3.29 -3.84 9.43
CA ASN A 98 -4.63 -3.86 10.04
C ASN A 98 -5.03 -2.55 10.72
N SER A 99 -4.42 -1.45 10.35
CA SER A 99 -4.79 -0.13 10.88
C SER A 99 -6.15 0.30 10.35
N ASN A 100 -6.95 0.91 11.23
CA ASN A 100 -8.21 1.54 10.86
C ASN A 100 -7.99 3.05 10.71
N ILE A 101 -8.43 3.61 9.59
CA ILE A 101 -8.30 5.03 9.31
C ILE A 101 -9.70 5.58 9.08
N HIS A 102 -10.14 6.47 9.96
CA HIS A 102 -11.43 7.14 9.82
C HIS A 102 -11.31 8.31 8.86
N PHE A 103 -12.27 8.46 7.98
CA PHE A 103 -12.23 9.53 7.00
C PHE A 103 -13.65 9.91 6.57
N ILE A 104 -13.75 11.02 5.87
CA ILE A 104 -15.01 11.51 5.30
C ILE A 104 -14.92 11.36 3.79
N TYR A 105 -15.93 10.74 3.18
CA TYR A 105 -15.99 10.61 1.73
C TYR A 105 -16.00 12.00 1.09
N GLY A 106 -15.09 12.22 0.15
CA GLY A 106 -14.84 13.53 -0.43
C GLY A 106 -13.60 14.24 0.14
N ALA A 107 -13.09 13.79 1.29
CA ALA A 107 -11.86 14.28 1.89
C ALA A 107 -10.96 13.07 2.19
N MET A 108 -10.47 12.45 1.14
CA MET A 108 -9.79 11.16 1.22
C MET A 108 -8.37 11.30 1.77
N PRO A 109 -7.90 10.35 2.60
CA PRO A 109 -6.52 10.38 3.06
C PRO A 109 -5.56 10.05 1.92
N TYR A 110 -4.34 10.60 2.01
CA TYR A 110 -3.29 10.34 1.03
C TYR A 110 -2.32 9.29 1.55
N PHE A 111 -2.03 8.31 0.73
CA PHE A 111 -1.08 7.25 1.05
C PHE A 111 0.05 7.20 0.06
N TYR A 112 1.19 6.72 0.53
CA TYR A 112 2.38 6.50 -0.28
C TYR A 112 2.91 5.11 -0.03
N ALA A 113 3.47 4.49 -1.07
CA ALA A 113 4.13 3.20 -0.99
C ALA A 113 5.63 3.40 -1.21
N VAL A 114 6.45 2.76 -0.40
CA VAL A 114 7.90 2.90 -0.45
C VAL A 114 8.55 1.53 -0.33
N PRO A 115 9.42 1.12 -1.26
CA PRO A 115 10.17 -0.13 -1.08
C PRO A 115 11.05 -0.07 0.16
N ILE A 116 11.12 -1.18 0.89
CA ILE A 116 11.93 -1.28 2.11
C ILE A 116 12.61 -2.63 2.16
N LYS A 117 13.84 -2.67 2.68
CA LYS A 117 14.56 -3.91 2.93
C LYS A 117 15.31 -3.80 4.26
N PRO A 118 15.65 -4.94 4.90
CA PRO A 118 16.45 -4.89 6.11
C PRO A 118 17.80 -4.20 5.85
N ASP A 119 18.24 -3.41 6.81
CA ASP A 119 19.53 -2.72 6.72
C ASP A 119 20.66 -3.72 6.50
N GLY A 120 21.54 -3.40 5.56
CA GLY A 120 22.67 -4.25 5.23
C GLY A 120 22.35 -5.49 4.42
N SER A 121 21.09 -5.74 4.11
CA SER A 121 20.70 -6.89 3.29
C SER A 121 20.81 -6.57 1.81
N MET A 122 20.97 -7.64 1.02
CA MET A 122 20.95 -7.56 -0.43
C MET A 122 19.84 -8.47 -0.96
N LEU A 123 19.22 -8.08 -2.05
CA LEU A 123 18.30 -8.94 -2.75
C LEU A 123 19.09 -10.01 -3.52
N SER A 124 18.60 -11.25 -3.46
CA SER A 124 19.34 -12.38 -4.02
C SER A 124 19.43 -12.39 -5.54
N ASP A 125 18.47 -11.74 -6.21
CA ASP A 125 18.42 -11.72 -7.66
C ASP A 125 17.74 -10.46 -8.19
N ALA A 126 17.89 -10.23 -9.49
CA ALA A 126 17.09 -9.25 -10.21
C ALA A 126 15.79 -9.91 -10.66
N GLY A 127 14.81 -9.13 -10.99
CA GLY A 127 13.52 -9.61 -11.50
C GLY A 127 12.38 -8.73 -11.02
N ASN A 128 11.18 -9.12 -11.40
CA ASN A 128 9.99 -8.38 -11.03
C ASN A 128 9.54 -8.76 -9.62
N PHE A 129 9.06 -7.77 -8.90
CA PHE A 129 8.53 -7.95 -7.56
C PHE A 129 7.06 -7.56 -7.55
N SER A 130 6.27 -8.27 -6.77
CA SER A 130 4.86 -7.97 -6.61
C SER A 130 4.42 -8.16 -5.17
N ALA A 131 3.36 -7.46 -4.80
CA ALA A 131 2.75 -7.55 -3.47
C ALA A 131 1.27 -7.21 -3.57
N GLU A 132 0.53 -7.58 -2.54
CA GLU A 132 -0.92 -7.35 -2.49
C GLU A 132 -1.29 -6.71 -1.17
N MET A 133 -2.22 -5.76 -1.24
CA MET A 133 -2.82 -5.13 -0.07
C MET A 133 -4.34 -5.14 -0.23
N ILE A 134 -5.03 -5.33 0.88
CA ILE A 134 -6.49 -5.27 0.92
C ILE A 134 -6.90 -3.97 1.61
N MET A 135 -7.77 -3.22 0.94
CA MET A 135 -8.40 -2.02 1.49
C MET A 135 -9.87 -2.34 1.74
N LYS A 136 -10.25 -2.42 3.00
CA LYS A 136 -11.63 -2.68 3.40
C LYS A 136 -12.28 -1.38 3.81
N ILE A 137 -13.43 -1.07 3.21
CA ILE A 137 -14.18 0.14 3.52
C ILE A 137 -15.43 -0.24 4.30
N GLU A 138 -15.66 0.45 5.39
CA GLU A 138 -16.83 0.23 6.25
C GLU A 138 -17.40 1.57 6.70
N TYR A 139 -18.66 1.55 7.15
CA TYR A 139 -19.20 2.68 7.90
C TYR A 139 -18.55 2.74 9.28
N GLN A 140 -18.38 3.95 9.78
CA GLN A 140 -17.85 4.16 11.12
C GLN A 140 -18.79 3.62 12.19
#